data_336300474f62341c040e14926faa36b8
#
_entry.id   336300474f62341c040e14926faa36b8
#
_cell.length_a   1.000
_cell.length_b   1.000
_cell.length_c   1.000
_cell.angle_alpha   90.00
_cell.angle_beta   90.00
_cell.angle_gamma   90.00
#
_symmetry.space_group_name_H-M   'P 1'
#
loop_
_entity.id
_entity.type
_entity.pdbx_description
1 polymer ?
#
loop_
_entity_poly.entity_id
_entity_poly.type
_entity_poly.pdbx_seq_one_letter_code
_entity_poly.pdbx_strand_id
1 'polypeptide(L)'
;MIPPRRPSLPRAASLLLAAALLGPAAAQGSDGAIVTVMVDNAKVIRLPERTATVIVGNPIIADVSLQRNGIVVLTGKSFGSTNLIALDSAGTMLAESAISVRAGSPSVVTVQRGLERESYSCTPACQPAMQLGDAQRYFSEVSGQAGQRNSLATAGA
;
A
#
# COMPACT_ATOMS: atom_id res chain seq x y z
N MET A 1 39.76 -63.32 -58.86
CA MET A 1 39.44 -61.92 -58.49
C MET A 1 38.22 -61.95 -57.54
N ILE A 2 38.47 -61.87 -56.26
CA ILE A 2 37.43 -61.94 -55.21
C ILE A 2 37.20 -60.52 -54.71
N PRO A 3 35.99 -59.94 -54.74
CA PRO A 3 35.78 -58.62 -54.21
C PRO A 3 35.69 -58.62 -52.67
N PRO A 4 36.18 -57.59 -52.01
CA PRO A 4 36.19 -57.54 -50.56
C PRO A 4 34.80 -57.28 -49.98
N ARG A 5 34.44 -58.07 -48.95
CA ARG A 5 33.21 -57.87 -48.11
C ARG A 5 33.35 -56.63 -47.25
N ARG A 6 32.40 -55.76 -47.34
CA ARG A 6 32.26 -54.64 -46.42
C ARG A 6 31.65 -55.09 -45.09
N PRO A 7 32.20 -54.69 -43.96
CA PRO A 7 31.61 -55.00 -42.68
C PRO A 7 30.36 -54.13 -42.43
N SER A 8 29.26 -54.80 -42.07
CA SER A 8 28.01 -54.14 -41.60
C SER A 8 28.18 -53.63 -40.16
N LEU A 9 28.14 -52.33 -39.97
CA LEU A 9 28.10 -51.70 -38.66
C LEU A 9 26.74 -51.96 -38.00
N PRO A 10 26.70 -52.32 -36.70
CA PRO A 10 25.47 -52.44 -35.97
C PRO A 10 24.89 -51.04 -35.69
N ARG A 11 23.61 -50.84 -35.99
CA ARG A 11 22.84 -49.68 -35.60
C ARG A 11 22.70 -49.68 -34.09
N ALA A 12 23.54 -48.90 -33.42
CA ALA A 12 23.34 -48.58 -32.02
C ALA A 12 22.03 -47.77 -31.85
N ALA A 13 21.08 -48.38 -31.19
CA ALA A 13 19.84 -47.73 -30.80
C ALA A 13 20.18 -46.66 -29.73
N SER A 14 20.17 -45.39 -30.11
CA SER A 14 20.27 -44.28 -29.17
C SER A 14 18.95 -44.15 -28.37
N LEU A 15 18.93 -44.75 -27.21
CA LEU A 15 17.92 -44.46 -26.17
C LEU A 15 18.19 -43.05 -25.63
N LEU A 16 17.47 -42.06 -26.15
CA LEU A 16 17.42 -40.73 -25.60
C LEU A 16 16.66 -40.79 -24.27
N LEU A 17 17.41 -40.75 -23.19
CA LEU A 17 16.90 -40.58 -21.82
C LEU A 17 16.43 -39.14 -21.69
N ALA A 18 15.10 -38.90 -21.87
CA ALA A 18 14.45 -37.62 -21.57
C ALA A 18 14.42 -37.46 -20.05
N ALA A 19 15.45 -36.86 -19.47
CA ALA A 19 15.45 -36.43 -18.10
C ALA A 19 14.43 -35.25 -17.98
N ALA A 20 13.24 -35.54 -17.47
CA ALA A 20 12.23 -34.53 -17.10
C ALA A 20 12.83 -33.66 -16.00
N LEU A 21 13.20 -32.43 -16.35
CA LEU A 21 13.54 -31.35 -15.43
C LEU A 21 12.24 -30.90 -14.73
N LEU A 22 11.82 -31.66 -13.71
CA LEU A 22 10.90 -31.09 -12.70
C LEU A 22 11.73 -30.11 -11.86
N GLY A 23 11.84 -28.87 -12.33
CA GLY A 23 12.31 -27.77 -11.50
C GLY A 23 11.32 -27.58 -10.34
N PRO A 24 11.79 -27.32 -9.10
CA PRO A 24 10.89 -26.93 -8.03
C PRO A 24 10.14 -25.69 -8.49
N ALA A 25 8.81 -25.75 -8.54
CA ALA A 25 7.97 -24.59 -8.67
C ALA A 25 8.24 -23.74 -7.43
N ALA A 26 9.07 -22.69 -7.59
CA ALA A 26 9.22 -21.68 -6.57
C ALA A 26 7.83 -21.11 -6.34
N ALA A 27 7.22 -21.43 -5.19
CA ALA A 27 6.06 -20.73 -4.70
C ALA A 27 6.49 -19.27 -4.59
N GLN A 28 6.10 -18.44 -5.56
CA GLN A 28 6.18 -17.00 -5.46
C GLN A 28 5.19 -16.61 -4.36
N GLY A 29 5.71 -16.56 -3.11
CA GLY A 29 5.03 -15.83 -2.08
C GLY A 29 4.77 -14.45 -2.68
N SER A 30 3.52 -14.03 -2.75
CA SER A 30 3.17 -12.67 -3.09
C SER A 30 3.76 -11.81 -1.96
N ASP A 31 5.01 -11.34 -2.15
CA ASP A 31 5.54 -10.25 -1.34
C ASP A 31 4.55 -9.12 -1.45
N GLY A 32 3.76 -8.93 -0.39
CA GLY A 32 2.65 -8.02 -0.37
C GLY A 32 3.13 -6.64 -0.79
N ALA A 33 2.62 -6.13 -1.91
CA ALA A 33 3.00 -4.82 -2.41
C ALA A 33 2.83 -3.78 -1.32
N ILE A 34 3.86 -2.98 -1.05
CA ILE A 34 3.78 -1.88 -0.08
C ILE A 34 2.95 -0.77 -0.68
N VAL A 35 1.79 -0.51 -0.08
CA VAL A 35 0.92 0.61 -0.46
C VAL A 35 1.33 1.83 0.34
N THR A 36 1.92 2.82 -0.33
CA THR A 36 2.25 4.10 0.31
C THR A 36 1.12 5.09 0.11
N VAL A 37 0.71 5.75 1.19
CA VAL A 37 -0.24 6.87 1.22
C VAL A 37 0.32 7.98 2.11
N MET A 38 -0.06 9.22 1.87
CA MET A 38 0.31 10.35 2.73
C MET A 38 -0.75 10.56 3.81
N VAL A 39 -0.34 11.14 4.95
CA VAL A 39 -1.30 11.58 5.99
C VAL A 39 -2.31 12.54 5.36
N ASP A 40 -3.57 12.46 5.79
CA ASP A 40 -4.71 13.26 5.31
C ASP A 40 -5.04 13.07 3.82
N ASN A 41 -4.45 12.05 3.17
CA ASN A 41 -4.75 11.72 1.79
C ASN A 41 -5.47 10.36 1.68
N ALA A 42 -6.31 10.27 0.68
CA ALA A 42 -6.96 9.02 0.29
C ALA A 42 -6.31 8.46 -0.98
N LYS A 43 -6.20 7.14 -1.03
CA LYS A 43 -5.72 6.38 -2.20
C LYS A 43 -6.70 5.27 -2.53
N VAL A 44 -7.08 5.19 -3.79
CA VAL A 44 -7.90 4.09 -4.28
C VAL A 44 -7.00 2.91 -4.63
N ILE A 45 -7.30 1.75 -4.07
CA ILE A 45 -6.64 0.48 -4.38
C ILE A 45 -7.68 -0.54 -4.84
N ARG A 46 -7.25 -1.54 -5.58
CA ARG A 46 -8.12 -2.59 -6.07
C ARG A 46 -7.71 -3.92 -5.44
N LEU A 47 -8.64 -4.57 -4.77
CA LEU A 47 -8.50 -5.91 -4.20
C LEU A 47 -9.16 -6.95 -5.10
N PRO A 48 -8.94 -8.25 -4.87
CA PRO A 48 -9.65 -9.33 -5.57
C PRO A 48 -11.16 -9.16 -5.48
N GLU A 49 -11.90 -9.42 -6.56
CA GLU A 49 -13.36 -9.18 -6.65
C GLU A 49 -14.19 -9.94 -5.62
N ARG A 50 -13.69 -11.08 -5.13
CA ARG A 50 -14.35 -11.89 -4.09
C ARG A 50 -14.14 -11.36 -2.68
N THR A 51 -13.47 -10.22 -2.50
CA THR A 51 -13.25 -9.62 -1.18
C THR A 51 -14.58 -9.22 -0.56
N ALA A 52 -14.90 -9.80 0.57
CA ALA A 52 -16.08 -9.51 1.36
C ALA A 52 -15.77 -8.70 2.64
N THR A 53 -14.57 -8.89 3.20
CA THR A 53 -14.11 -8.23 4.42
C THR A 53 -12.70 -7.70 4.24
N VAL A 54 -12.46 -6.50 4.77
CA VAL A 54 -11.13 -5.87 4.79
C VAL A 54 -10.80 -5.51 6.22
N ILE A 55 -9.60 -5.88 6.67
CA ILE A 55 -9.10 -5.65 8.02
C ILE A 55 -7.84 -4.82 7.93
N VAL A 56 -7.76 -3.77 8.75
CA VAL A 56 -6.52 -2.98 8.95
C VAL A 56 -5.95 -3.31 10.31
N GLY A 57 -4.66 -3.62 10.37
CA GLY A 57 -3.99 -4.00 11.60
C GLY A 57 -3.96 -2.89 12.66
N ASN A 58 -3.78 -1.63 12.23
CA ASN A 58 -3.81 -0.47 13.14
C ASN A 58 -4.66 0.66 12.56
N PRO A 59 -5.89 0.86 13.06
CA PRO A 59 -6.81 1.90 12.57
C PRO A 59 -6.41 3.33 12.96
N ILE A 60 -5.42 3.52 13.83
CA ILE A 60 -4.85 4.85 14.13
C ILE A 60 -3.95 5.30 12.98
N ILE A 61 -3.25 4.38 12.30
CA ILE A 61 -2.32 4.69 11.21
C ILE A 61 -3.07 4.89 9.91
N ALA A 62 -3.98 3.97 9.57
CA ALA A 62 -4.73 4.01 8.33
C ALA A 62 -6.16 3.51 8.54
N ASP A 63 -7.07 3.99 7.71
CA ASP A 63 -8.45 3.53 7.65
C ASP A 63 -8.81 3.08 6.23
N VAL A 64 -9.75 2.15 6.10
CA VAL A 64 -10.19 1.62 4.82
C VAL A 64 -11.70 1.58 4.72
N SER A 65 -12.19 1.93 3.56
CA SER A 65 -13.60 1.83 3.20
C SER A 65 -13.74 0.94 1.97
N LEU A 66 -14.36 -0.23 2.15
CA LEU A 66 -14.64 -1.16 1.05
C LEU A 66 -15.82 -0.63 0.24
N GLN A 67 -15.61 -0.46 -1.04
CA GLN A 67 -16.61 -0.11 -2.03
C GLN A 67 -17.02 -1.33 -2.84
N ARG A 68 -17.92 -1.16 -3.79
CA ARG A 68 -18.34 -2.24 -4.68
C ARG A 68 -17.19 -2.71 -5.59
N ASN A 69 -17.23 -3.97 -6.04
CA ASN A 69 -16.30 -4.56 -7.02
C ASN A 69 -14.83 -4.56 -6.57
N GLY A 70 -14.55 -4.80 -5.28
CA GLY A 70 -13.19 -4.88 -4.76
C GLY A 70 -12.43 -3.55 -4.75
N ILE A 71 -13.12 -2.44 -4.93
CA ILE A 71 -12.51 -1.12 -4.78
C ILE A 71 -12.43 -0.76 -3.31
N VAL A 72 -11.28 -0.32 -2.85
CA VAL A 72 -11.05 0.13 -1.48
C VAL A 72 -10.46 1.53 -1.49
N VAL A 73 -11.03 2.40 -0.68
CA VAL A 73 -10.47 3.72 -0.38
C VAL A 73 -9.64 3.59 0.89
N LEU A 74 -8.34 3.77 0.77
CA LEU A 74 -7.37 3.77 1.86
C LEU A 74 -7.07 5.20 2.25
N THR A 75 -7.27 5.56 3.52
CA THR A 75 -6.99 6.90 4.07
C THR A 75 -5.84 6.83 5.06
N GLY A 76 -4.81 7.64 4.88
CA GLY A 76 -3.71 7.80 5.82
C GLY A 76 -4.12 8.72 6.97
N LYS A 77 -4.02 8.26 8.22
CA LYS A 77 -4.44 9.03 9.41
C LYS A 77 -3.26 9.50 10.24
N SER A 78 -2.25 8.68 10.44
CA SER A 78 -1.03 9.07 11.16
C SER A 78 0.18 8.33 10.59
N PHE A 79 1.37 8.87 10.88
CA PHE A 79 2.62 8.28 10.38
C PHE A 79 2.83 6.88 10.93
N GLY A 80 3.38 5.99 10.10
CA GLY A 80 3.73 4.65 10.51
C GLY A 80 3.46 3.61 9.44
N SER A 81 3.59 2.35 9.84
CA SER A 81 3.32 1.20 8.99
C SER A 81 2.32 0.27 9.66
N THR A 82 1.45 -0.29 8.86
CA THR A 82 0.46 -1.30 9.25
C THR A 82 0.27 -2.28 8.09
N ASN A 83 -0.68 -3.19 8.19
CA ASN A 83 -1.05 -4.08 7.10
C ASN A 83 -2.56 -4.02 6.82
N LEU A 84 -2.92 -4.50 5.65
CA LEU A 84 -4.29 -4.68 5.19
C LEU A 84 -4.45 -6.14 4.79
N ILE A 85 -5.51 -6.78 5.27
CA ILE A 85 -5.86 -8.16 4.95
C ILE A 85 -7.23 -8.16 4.28
N ALA A 86 -7.33 -8.83 3.15
CA ALA A 86 -8.59 -9.03 2.41
C ALA A 86 -9.05 -10.48 2.57
N LEU A 87 -10.28 -10.68 3.02
CA LEU A 87 -10.91 -11.98 3.20
C LEU A 87 -12.13 -12.13 2.27
N ASP A 88 -12.42 -13.36 1.86
CA ASP A 88 -13.67 -13.69 1.21
C ASP A 88 -14.82 -13.91 2.22
N SER A 89 -16.02 -14.26 1.74
CA SER A 89 -17.19 -14.52 2.57
C SER A 89 -17.05 -15.77 3.45
N ALA A 90 -16.12 -16.68 3.14
CA ALA A 90 -15.81 -17.87 3.93
C ALA A 90 -14.70 -17.61 4.96
N GLY A 91 -14.12 -16.40 5.00
CA GLY A 91 -13.00 -16.05 5.86
C GLY A 91 -11.63 -16.46 5.32
N THR A 92 -11.55 -16.89 4.06
CA THR A 92 -10.27 -17.24 3.43
C THR A 92 -9.51 -15.97 3.05
N MET A 93 -8.23 -15.92 3.39
CA MET A 93 -7.36 -14.79 3.02
C MET A 93 -7.12 -14.78 1.50
N LEU A 94 -7.50 -13.68 0.86
CA LEU A 94 -7.33 -13.46 -0.58
C LEU A 94 -6.08 -12.64 -0.90
N ALA A 95 -5.75 -11.69 -0.04
CA ALA A 95 -4.59 -10.83 -0.20
C ALA A 95 -4.16 -10.23 1.14
N GLU A 96 -2.87 -9.94 1.24
CA GLU A 96 -2.30 -9.13 2.30
C GLU A 96 -1.35 -8.11 1.68
N SER A 97 -1.32 -6.88 2.21
CA SER A 97 -0.47 -5.80 1.75
C SER A 97 0.03 -4.98 2.94
N ALA A 98 1.30 -4.60 2.91
CA ALA A 98 1.82 -3.62 3.85
C ALA A 98 1.35 -2.21 3.47
N ILE A 99 0.98 -1.40 4.45
CA ILE A 99 0.63 0.01 4.30
C ILE A 99 1.72 0.84 4.96
N SER A 100 2.23 1.84 4.24
CA SER A 100 3.15 2.84 4.77
C SER A 100 2.53 4.22 4.66
N VAL A 101 2.23 4.85 5.80
CA VAL A 101 1.72 6.22 5.84
C VAL A 101 2.88 7.17 6.12
N ARG A 102 3.08 8.12 5.22
CA ARG A 102 4.21 9.05 5.23
C ARG A 102 3.74 10.49 5.44
N ALA A 103 4.71 11.37 5.74
CA ALA A 103 4.47 12.80 5.82
C ALA A 103 3.83 13.33 4.53
N GLY A 104 2.95 14.30 4.68
CA GLY A 104 2.15 14.85 3.61
C GLY A 104 2.91 15.75 2.63
N SER A 105 2.15 16.58 1.98
CA SER A 105 2.42 17.42 0.82
C SER A 105 3.78 18.16 0.80
N PRO A 106 4.44 18.26 -0.36
CA PRO A 106 5.61 19.11 -0.56
C PRO A 106 5.32 20.61 -0.36
N SER A 107 4.06 21.02 -0.28
CA SER A 107 3.64 22.41 -0.02
C SER A 107 3.59 22.77 1.47
N VAL A 108 3.88 21.83 2.37
CA VAL A 108 3.91 22.12 3.81
C VAL A 108 5.30 22.61 4.20
N VAL A 109 5.36 23.82 4.74
CA VAL A 109 6.57 24.43 5.32
C VAL A 109 6.47 24.30 6.83
N THR A 110 7.49 23.70 7.44
CA THR A 110 7.62 23.59 8.90
C THR A 110 8.61 24.64 9.41
N VAL A 111 8.16 25.42 10.38
CA VAL A 111 8.98 26.42 11.09
C VAL A 111 9.31 25.87 12.46
N GLN A 112 10.60 25.74 12.78
CA GLN A 112 11.08 25.28 14.08
C GLN A 112 11.74 26.45 14.82
N ARG A 113 11.25 26.74 16.04
CA ARG A 113 11.82 27.78 16.92
C ARG A 113 12.10 27.17 18.30
N GLY A 114 13.33 26.74 18.51
CA GLY A 114 13.66 25.96 19.71
C GLY A 114 12.91 24.64 19.72
N LEU A 115 12.06 24.41 20.72
CA LEU A 115 11.20 23.23 20.83
C LEU A 115 9.81 23.41 20.20
N GLU A 116 9.46 24.62 19.79
CA GLU A 116 8.18 24.95 19.16
C GLU A 116 8.25 24.67 17.67
N ARG A 117 7.33 23.85 17.20
CA ARG A 117 7.14 23.50 15.79
C ARG A 117 5.78 24.00 15.31
N GLU A 118 5.76 24.65 14.16
CA GLU A 118 4.56 25.17 13.50
C GLU A 118 4.57 24.78 12.03
N SER A 119 3.43 24.39 11.48
CA SER A 119 3.33 23.99 10.07
C SER A 119 2.41 24.92 9.30
N TYR A 120 2.78 25.21 8.06
CA TYR A 120 2.04 26.09 7.16
C TYR A 120 1.88 25.42 5.79
N SER A 121 0.70 25.51 5.20
CA SER A 121 0.45 25.15 3.80
C SER A 121 0.67 26.37 2.92
N CYS A 122 1.63 26.27 1.97
CA CYS A 122 2.07 27.39 1.14
C CYS A 122 1.81 27.12 -0.35
N THR A 123 0.77 27.77 -0.94
CA THR A 123 0.46 27.61 -2.37
C THR A 123 -0.43 28.77 -2.86
N PRO A 124 0.10 29.89 -3.34
CA PRO A 124 1.44 30.48 -3.13
C PRO A 124 1.61 31.14 -1.76
N ALA A 125 0.52 31.58 -1.10
CA ALA A 125 0.56 32.21 0.21
C ALA A 125 0.48 31.14 1.31
N CYS A 126 1.28 31.34 2.37
CA CYS A 126 1.31 30.43 3.50
C CYS A 126 0.10 30.65 4.42
N GLN A 127 -0.60 29.59 4.76
CA GLN A 127 -1.72 29.57 5.70
C GLN A 127 -1.40 28.58 6.83
N PRO A 128 -1.84 28.83 8.07
CA PRO A 128 -1.70 27.88 9.16
C PRO A 128 -2.30 26.52 8.79
N ALA A 129 -1.55 25.44 9.03
CA ALA A 129 -1.97 24.07 8.82
C ALA A 129 -1.68 23.25 10.06
N MET A 130 -2.56 22.29 10.37
CA MET A 130 -2.35 21.37 11.49
C MET A 130 -1.57 20.16 11.00
N GLN A 131 -0.43 19.88 11.60
CA GLN A 131 0.36 18.69 11.31
C GLN A 131 0.68 17.93 12.60
N LEU A 132 0.73 16.61 12.51
CA LEU A 132 1.18 15.79 13.62
C LEU A 132 2.62 16.14 14.00
N GLY A 133 2.84 16.45 15.28
CA GLY A 133 4.13 16.87 15.80
C GLY A 133 4.30 18.40 15.91
N ASP A 134 3.32 19.20 15.54
CA ASP A 134 3.30 20.63 15.85
C ASP A 134 3.19 20.87 17.35
N ALA A 135 3.67 22.03 17.81
CA ALA A 135 3.58 22.42 19.21
C ALA A 135 2.12 22.42 19.67
N GLN A 136 1.86 21.88 20.87
CA GLN A 136 0.51 21.69 21.39
C GLN A 136 -0.31 22.97 21.39
N ARG A 137 0.30 24.11 21.74
CA ARG A 137 -0.35 25.42 21.74
C ARG A 137 -0.83 25.80 20.33
N TYR A 138 0.07 25.72 19.34
CA TYR A 138 -0.24 26.04 17.95
C TYR A 138 -1.33 25.11 17.38
N PHE A 139 -1.17 23.80 17.61
CA PHE A 139 -2.15 22.80 17.15
C PHE A 139 -3.53 23.05 17.71
N SER A 140 -3.65 23.35 19.04
CA SER A 140 -4.92 23.62 19.70
C SER A 140 -5.55 24.90 19.20
N GLU A 141 -4.78 25.95 18.94
CA GLU A 141 -5.27 27.23 18.42
C GLU A 141 -5.83 27.07 17.01
N VAL A 142 -5.07 26.48 16.07
CA VAL A 142 -5.51 26.29 14.69
C VAL A 142 -6.69 25.35 14.60
N SER A 143 -6.70 24.24 15.36
CA SER A 143 -7.82 23.30 15.39
C SER A 143 -9.09 23.94 15.96
N GLY A 144 -8.95 24.77 17.00
CA GLY A 144 -10.07 25.53 17.59
C GLY A 144 -10.69 26.51 16.59
N GLN A 145 -9.87 27.26 15.86
CA GLN A 145 -10.32 28.17 14.80
C GLN A 145 -11.03 27.41 13.66
N ALA A 146 -10.47 26.27 13.22
CA ALA A 146 -11.09 25.44 12.19
C ALA A 146 -12.44 24.88 12.65
N GLY A 147 -12.53 24.39 13.89
CA GLY A 147 -13.77 23.90 14.49
C GLY A 147 -14.85 25.00 14.60
N GLN A 148 -14.45 26.18 15.06
CA GLN A 148 -15.38 27.33 15.14
C GLN A 148 -15.89 27.77 13.77
N ARG A 149 -14.99 27.86 12.77
CA ARG A 149 -15.38 28.16 11.39
C ARG A 149 -16.39 27.15 10.84
N ASN A 150 -16.12 25.85 11.05
CA ASN A 150 -17.00 24.78 10.57
C ASN A 150 -18.38 24.83 11.24
N SER A 151 -18.44 25.10 12.55
CA SER A 151 -19.72 25.23 13.26
C SER A 151 -20.55 26.43 12.76
N LEU A 152 -19.91 27.58 12.45
CA LEU A 152 -20.60 28.74 11.87
C LEU A 152 -21.11 28.44 10.46
N ALA A 153 -20.37 27.70 9.66
CA ALA A 153 -20.79 27.33 8.30
C ALA A 153 -21.99 26.37 8.30
N THR A 154 -22.11 25.50 9.30
CA THR A 154 -23.24 24.55 9.42
C THR A 154 -24.45 25.14 10.09
N ALA A 155 -24.29 26.18 10.94
CA ALA A 155 -25.41 26.87 11.60
C ALA A 155 -26.22 27.80 10.67
N GLY A 156 -25.70 28.12 9.49
CA GLY A 156 -26.33 28.96 8.48
C GLY A 156 -27.01 28.22 7.33
N ALA A 157 -27.09 26.86 7.41
CA ALA A 157 -27.67 26.03 6.35
C ALA A 157 -29.10 25.58 6.65
#